data_65ce2c6f6c0470bb377ca5dbd885f6d5
#
_entry.id   65ce2c6f6c0470bb377ca5dbd885f6d5
#
_cell.length_a   1.000
_cell.length_b   1.000
_cell.length_c   1.000
_cell.angle_alpha   90.00
_cell.angle_beta   90.00
_cell.angle_gamma   90.00
#
_symmetry.space_group_name_H-M   'P 1'
#
loop_
_entity.id
_entity.type
_entity.pdbx_description
1 polymer ?
#
loop_
_entity_poly.entity_id
_entity_poly.type
_entity_poly.pdbx_seq_one_letter_code
_entity_poly.pdbx_strand_id
1 'polypeptide(L)'
;MNSPSLKGSLKEDISVMCGIAGILGFYGDKSYHLKAMTDALVHRGPDDSGVWVDEASGVGLGHRRLAILDLTPAGHQPMASQSGRYEITFNGEIYNFLELRAELENRGHRFRGRSDTEVMLAAFDEWGLAKALSRFVGMFAFALWDGHDRSMHLVRDRLGKKPLYYCWADDVFLVGSELKALRAHPAFKFELDRNAIALYMRYGYVPAPYTIYKDVFKLPPGTILRVVPSIPGNVEGPCQYWSIHEDAAHGEPSCLKSDVGDAIEQLDHLLRDSVKVRMISDVPLG
;
A
#
# COMPACT_ATOMS: atom_id res chain seq x y z
N MET A 1 -24.23 -48.34 11.36
CA MET A 1 -23.53 -47.78 10.20
C MET A 1 -23.60 -46.27 10.33
N ASN A 2 -22.56 -45.70 10.91
CA ASN A 2 -22.46 -44.26 11.15
C ASN A 2 -21.71 -43.61 9.99
N SER A 3 -22.39 -42.76 9.22
CA SER A 3 -21.79 -41.94 8.19
C SER A 3 -21.01 -40.80 8.86
N PRO A 4 -19.74 -40.50 8.47
CA PRO A 4 -19.02 -39.33 8.98
C PRO A 4 -19.57 -38.06 8.31
N SER A 5 -19.99 -37.12 9.13
CA SER A 5 -20.40 -35.80 8.73
C SER A 5 -19.20 -35.01 8.19
N LEU A 6 -19.17 -34.77 6.90
CA LEU A 6 -18.29 -33.80 6.25
C LEU A 6 -18.73 -32.38 6.63
N LYS A 7 -18.31 -31.90 7.79
CA LYS A 7 -18.26 -30.48 8.11
C LYS A 7 -16.88 -29.93 7.68
N GLY A 8 -16.64 -29.89 6.39
CA GLY A 8 -15.61 -29.01 5.82
C GLY A 8 -16.13 -27.57 5.88
N SER A 9 -15.63 -26.76 6.80
CA SER A 9 -15.81 -25.33 6.77
C SER A 9 -15.16 -24.82 5.48
N LEU A 10 -15.97 -24.41 4.53
CA LEU A 10 -15.54 -23.50 3.47
C LEU A 10 -15.13 -22.21 4.19
N LYS A 11 -13.85 -22.08 4.56
CA LYS A 11 -13.25 -20.77 4.76
C LYS A 11 -13.33 -20.13 3.38
N GLU A 12 -14.20 -19.13 3.25
CA GLU A 12 -14.17 -18.24 2.10
C GLU A 12 -12.74 -17.74 1.97
N ASP A 13 -12.12 -18.03 0.84
CA ASP A 13 -10.84 -17.47 0.42
C ASP A 13 -11.03 -15.98 0.14
N ILE A 14 -11.24 -15.20 1.19
CA ILE A 14 -11.06 -13.76 1.16
C ILE A 14 -9.55 -13.59 1.01
N SER A 15 -9.10 -13.01 -0.08
CA SER A 15 -7.68 -12.71 -0.31
C SER A 15 -7.13 -11.94 0.88
N VAL A 16 -6.48 -12.66 1.79
CA VAL A 16 -5.93 -12.11 3.02
C VAL A 16 -4.71 -11.28 2.64
N MET A 17 -4.64 -10.04 3.08
CA MET A 17 -3.58 -9.06 2.77
C MET A 17 -3.46 -8.10 3.93
N CYS A 18 -2.29 -7.50 4.16
CA CYS A 18 -2.11 -6.49 5.19
C CYS A 18 -3.17 -5.37 5.11
N GLY A 19 -3.48 -4.79 6.25
CA GLY A 19 -4.34 -3.62 6.38
C GLY A 19 -3.58 -2.43 6.94
N ILE A 20 -3.72 -1.27 6.33
CA ILE A 20 -3.09 -0.03 6.81
C ILE A 20 -4.15 1.00 7.18
N ALA A 21 -3.83 1.83 8.17
CA ALA A 21 -4.59 2.98 8.59
C ALA A 21 -3.66 4.16 8.91
N GLY A 22 -4.14 5.38 8.78
CA GLY A 22 -3.38 6.57 9.13
C GLY A 22 -4.28 7.74 9.51
N ILE A 23 -3.79 8.59 10.39
CA ILE A 23 -4.43 9.83 10.84
C ILE A 23 -3.40 10.94 10.77
N LEU A 24 -3.80 12.10 10.23
CA LEU A 24 -3.03 13.33 10.28
C LEU A 24 -3.94 14.47 10.72
N GLY A 25 -3.57 15.19 11.77
CA GLY A 25 -4.36 16.24 12.41
C GLY A 25 -4.48 16.03 13.92
N PHE A 26 -5.08 17.00 14.61
CA PHE A 26 -5.22 16.99 16.05
C PHE A 26 -6.68 16.72 16.44
N TYR A 27 -6.99 15.44 16.69
CA TYR A 27 -8.34 15.01 17.08
C TYR A 27 -8.27 13.89 18.12
N GLY A 28 -8.63 14.20 19.36
CA GLY A 28 -8.75 13.22 20.43
C GLY A 28 -7.50 12.35 20.66
N ASP A 29 -7.73 11.15 21.20
CA ASP A 29 -6.68 10.14 21.40
C ASP A 29 -6.44 9.36 20.09
N LYS A 30 -5.34 9.67 19.40
CA LYS A 30 -4.96 9.04 18.13
C LYS A 30 -4.72 7.55 18.27
N SER A 31 -4.08 7.12 19.34
CA SER A 31 -3.81 5.70 19.58
C SER A 31 -5.11 4.91 19.67
N TYR A 32 -6.10 5.43 20.40
CA TYR A 32 -7.43 4.82 20.50
C TYR A 32 -8.14 4.76 19.15
N HIS A 33 -8.13 5.86 18.39
CA HIS A 33 -8.81 5.92 17.10
C HIS A 33 -8.10 5.03 16.05
N LEU A 34 -6.77 5.03 16.00
CA LEU A 34 -6.01 4.13 15.13
C LEU A 34 -6.28 2.66 15.45
N LYS A 35 -6.36 2.34 16.76
CA LYS A 35 -6.72 0.98 17.16
C LYS A 35 -8.09 0.59 16.63
N ALA A 36 -9.10 1.44 16.74
CA ALA A 36 -10.43 1.18 16.18
C ALA A 36 -10.40 1.02 14.66
N MET A 37 -9.65 1.86 13.95
CA MET A 37 -9.47 1.78 12.49
C MET A 37 -8.77 0.48 12.08
N THR A 38 -7.71 0.08 12.79
CA THR A 38 -7.02 -1.19 12.51
C THR A 38 -7.83 -2.41 12.92
N ASP A 39 -8.60 -2.36 14.00
CA ASP A 39 -9.50 -3.45 14.41
C ASP A 39 -10.57 -3.74 13.34
N ALA A 40 -11.03 -2.72 12.61
CA ALA A 40 -11.90 -2.90 11.45
C ALA A 40 -11.21 -3.66 10.29
N LEU A 41 -9.88 -3.81 10.30
CA LEU A 41 -9.08 -4.47 9.27
C LEU A 41 -8.53 -5.83 9.71
N VAL A 42 -8.93 -6.38 10.85
CA VAL A 42 -8.38 -7.62 11.41
C VAL A 42 -8.46 -8.82 10.44
N HIS A 43 -9.51 -8.90 9.63
CA HIS A 43 -9.69 -9.95 8.61
C HIS A 43 -8.62 -9.92 7.51
N ARG A 44 -7.94 -8.76 7.30
CA ARG A 44 -6.86 -8.61 6.33
C ARG A 44 -5.52 -9.12 6.86
N GLY A 45 -5.21 -8.85 8.12
CA GLY A 45 -3.95 -9.20 8.74
C GLY A 45 -4.17 -9.67 10.18
N PRO A 46 -4.36 -10.97 10.39
CA PRO A 46 -4.64 -11.52 11.71
C PRO A 46 -3.39 -11.75 12.57
N ASP A 47 -2.18 -11.77 11.95
CA ASP A 47 -0.98 -12.32 12.58
C ASP A 47 -0.30 -11.33 13.53
N ASP A 48 -0.33 -10.02 13.21
CA ASP A 48 0.27 -8.99 14.04
C ASP A 48 -0.45 -7.65 13.86
N SER A 49 -0.27 -6.74 14.83
CA SER A 49 -0.82 -5.38 14.77
C SER A 49 0.09 -4.38 15.46
N GLY A 50 0.26 -3.22 14.84
CA GLY A 50 1.02 -2.12 15.41
C GLY A 50 0.35 -0.77 15.22
N VAL A 51 0.68 0.14 16.14
CA VAL A 51 0.29 1.55 16.11
C VAL A 51 1.51 2.38 16.49
N TRP A 52 1.79 3.39 15.70
CA TRP A 52 2.80 4.41 15.99
C TRP A 52 2.15 5.79 15.96
N VAL A 53 2.52 6.66 16.88
CA VAL A 53 1.97 8.02 17.01
C VAL A 53 3.08 9.00 17.35
N ASP A 54 3.12 10.12 16.61
CA ASP A 54 3.84 11.34 16.99
C ASP A 54 2.83 12.43 17.31
N GLU A 55 2.57 12.63 18.59
CA GLU A 55 1.61 13.60 19.07
C GLU A 55 2.02 15.04 18.72
N ALA A 56 3.32 15.34 18.74
CA ALA A 56 3.84 16.67 18.44
C ALA A 56 3.61 17.08 16.97
N SER A 57 3.64 16.11 16.08
CA SER A 57 3.37 16.30 14.65
C SER A 57 1.90 16.08 14.29
N GLY A 58 1.11 15.55 15.20
CA GLY A 58 -0.30 15.25 14.94
C GLY A 58 -0.49 14.09 13.99
N VAL A 59 0.48 13.17 13.86
CA VAL A 59 0.43 12.03 12.95
C VAL A 59 0.32 10.71 13.69
N GLY A 60 -0.35 9.75 13.07
CA GLY A 60 -0.35 8.38 13.54
C GLY A 60 -0.54 7.40 12.39
N LEU A 61 0.13 6.25 12.48
CA LEU A 61 0.07 5.15 11.53
C LEU A 61 -0.32 3.86 12.25
N GLY A 62 -1.11 3.04 11.59
CA GLY A 62 -1.56 1.76 12.10
C GLY A 62 -1.45 0.66 11.06
N HIS A 63 -1.19 -0.56 11.52
CA HIS A 63 -0.98 -1.73 10.67
C HIS A 63 -1.68 -2.97 11.20
N ARG A 64 -2.18 -3.79 10.29
CA ARG A 64 -2.58 -5.19 10.49
C ARG A 64 -1.79 -6.06 9.54
N ARG A 65 -1.03 -6.99 10.09
CA ARG A 65 -0.08 -7.80 9.35
C ARG A 65 -0.64 -9.17 8.99
N LEU A 66 -0.49 -9.52 7.72
CA LEU A 66 -0.38 -10.88 7.26
C LEU A 66 1.10 -11.17 7.04
N ALA A 67 1.68 -12.06 7.81
CA ALA A 67 3.10 -12.37 7.76
C ALA A 67 3.40 -13.35 6.62
N ILE A 68 3.96 -12.84 5.51
CA ILE A 68 4.36 -13.60 4.32
C ILE A 68 5.89 -13.63 4.18
N LEU A 69 6.53 -12.46 4.36
CA LEU A 69 7.97 -12.28 4.38
C LEU A 69 8.42 -11.84 5.78
N ASP A 70 9.56 -12.39 6.25
CA ASP A 70 10.13 -12.11 7.57
C ASP A 70 9.17 -12.35 8.73
N LEU A 71 8.93 -13.59 9.08
CA LEU A 71 8.00 -13.99 10.16
C LEU A 71 8.49 -13.56 11.56
N THR A 72 9.64 -12.89 11.65
CA THR A 72 10.21 -12.41 12.91
C THR A 72 9.62 -11.05 13.33
N PRO A 73 9.86 -10.61 14.57
CA PRO A 73 9.49 -9.27 15.01
C PRO A 73 10.13 -8.13 14.20
N ALA A 74 11.22 -8.40 13.45
CA ALA A 74 11.85 -7.39 12.58
C ALA A 74 10.95 -6.94 11.41
N GLY A 75 9.94 -7.76 11.05
CA GLY A 75 8.92 -7.39 10.06
C GLY A 75 7.70 -6.65 10.63
N HIS A 76 7.72 -6.27 11.92
CA HIS A 76 6.64 -5.49 12.54
C HIS A 76 6.48 -4.12 11.91
N GLN A 77 5.21 -3.64 11.83
CA GLN A 77 4.87 -2.34 11.29
C GLN A 77 3.84 -1.62 12.20
N PRO A 78 3.81 -0.27 12.22
CA PRO A 78 4.64 0.67 11.44
C PRO A 78 6.12 0.50 11.70
N MET A 79 6.97 0.85 10.69
CA MET A 79 8.41 0.62 10.73
C MET A 79 9.16 1.92 10.48
N ALA A 80 10.14 2.23 11.35
CA ALA A 80 11.04 3.37 11.21
C ALA A 80 12.21 3.04 10.28
N SER A 81 12.64 4.04 9.47
CA SER A 81 13.90 3.97 8.75
C SER A 81 15.10 4.00 9.70
N GLN A 82 16.26 3.51 9.25
CA GLN A 82 17.48 3.52 10.04
C GLN A 82 17.95 4.95 10.39
N SER A 83 17.70 5.91 9.51
CA SER A 83 17.96 7.33 9.74
C SER A 83 17.03 7.97 10.77
N GLY A 84 15.89 7.35 11.08
CA GLY A 84 14.82 7.92 11.89
C GLY A 84 14.00 9.01 11.16
N ARG A 85 14.26 9.25 9.88
CA ARG A 85 13.53 10.24 9.08
C ARG A 85 12.14 9.78 8.71
N TYR A 86 12.02 8.51 8.32
CA TYR A 86 10.78 7.95 7.78
C TYR A 86 10.12 6.98 8.74
N GLU A 87 8.79 7.02 8.77
CA GLU A 87 7.94 6.00 9.39
C GLU A 87 6.93 5.51 8.36
N ILE A 88 6.80 4.20 8.17
CA ILE A 88 5.95 3.61 7.13
C ILE A 88 4.92 2.62 7.69
N THR A 89 3.71 2.64 7.11
CA THR A 89 2.77 1.52 7.15
C THR A 89 2.50 1.08 5.72
N PHE A 90 2.74 -0.19 5.41
CA PHE A 90 2.84 -0.72 4.06
C PHE A 90 2.01 -2.00 3.90
N ASN A 91 1.23 -2.05 2.84
CA ASN A 91 0.51 -3.23 2.38
C ASN A 91 0.96 -3.57 0.96
N GLY A 92 1.75 -4.61 0.81
CA GLY A 92 2.27 -5.00 -0.50
C GLY A 92 3.43 -5.94 -0.45
N GLU A 93 4.10 -6.05 -1.60
CA GLU A 93 5.34 -6.79 -1.81
C GLU A 93 6.18 -6.08 -2.87
N ILE A 94 7.46 -5.89 -2.59
CA ILE A 94 8.45 -5.42 -3.55
C ILE A 94 9.22 -6.63 -4.06
N TYR A 95 8.88 -7.12 -5.23
CA TYR A 95 9.38 -8.38 -5.79
C TYR A 95 10.89 -8.39 -6.03
N ASN A 96 11.45 -7.25 -6.43
CA ASN A 96 12.89 -7.11 -6.68
C ASN A 96 13.70 -6.64 -5.45
N PHE A 97 13.17 -6.83 -4.23
CA PHE A 97 13.81 -6.33 -3.00
C PHE A 97 15.19 -6.95 -2.74
N LEU A 98 15.43 -8.19 -3.16
CA LEU A 98 16.73 -8.84 -2.98
C LEU A 98 17.84 -8.17 -3.80
N GLU A 99 17.54 -7.75 -5.03
CA GLU A 99 18.47 -7.01 -5.89
C GLU A 99 18.75 -5.61 -5.32
N LEU A 100 17.68 -4.92 -4.91
CA LEU A 100 17.79 -3.60 -4.28
C LEU A 100 18.58 -3.68 -2.96
N ARG A 101 18.34 -4.71 -2.16
CA ARG A 101 19.07 -4.97 -0.92
C ARG A 101 20.57 -5.13 -1.17
N ALA A 102 20.97 -5.97 -2.13
CA ALA A 102 22.37 -6.18 -2.47
C ALA A 102 23.06 -4.87 -2.89
N GLU A 103 22.39 -4.03 -3.69
CA GLU A 103 22.92 -2.71 -4.06
C GLU A 103 23.06 -1.78 -2.85
N LEU A 104 22.06 -1.73 -1.97
CA LEU A 104 22.06 -0.90 -0.77
C LEU A 104 23.13 -1.36 0.22
N GLU A 105 23.34 -2.67 0.39
CA GLU A 105 24.44 -3.23 1.19
C GLU A 105 25.83 -2.80 0.66
N ASN A 106 26.01 -2.79 -0.66
CA ASN A 106 27.23 -2.28 -1.30
C ASN A 106 27.44 -0.77 -1.08
N ARG A 107 26.37 -0.02 -0.77
CA ARG A 107 26.41 1.41 -0.42
C ARG A 107 26.57 1.66 1.09
N GLY A 108 26.65 0.58 1.88
CA GLY A 108 26.89 0.66 3.31
C GLY A 108 25.65 0.55 4.19
N HIS A 109 24.46 0.37 3.62
CA HIS A 109 23.25 0.10 4.40
C HIS A 109 23.32 -1.27 5.08
N ARG A 110 22.75 -1.37 6.26
CA ARG A 110 22.67 -2.61 7.04
C ARG A 110 21.22 -2.93 7.34
N PHE A 111 20.88 -4.20 7.36
CA PHE A 111 19.52 -4.69 7.57
C PHE A 111 19.47 -5.57 8.82
N ARG A 112 18.41 -5.41 9.61
CA ARG A 112 18.17 -6.20 10.84
C ARG A 112 17.36 -7.45 10.54
N GLY A 113 16.42 -7.31 9.58
CA GLY A 113 15.49 -8.34 9.16
C GLY A 113 15.70 -8.75 7.71
N ARG A 114 14.68 -9.43 7.17
CA ARG A 114 14.64 -9.90 5.79
C ARG A 114 13.47 -9.33 5.01
N SER A 115 12.73 -8.36 5.60
CA SER A 115 11.55 -7.77 4.98
C SER A 115 11.91 -6.84 3.82
N ASP A 116 11.05 -6.81 2.82
CA ASP A 116 11.07 -5.84 1.74
C ASP A 116 10.80 -4.41 2.24
N THR A 117 10.02 -4.26 3.30
CA THR A 117 9.72 -2.96 3.94
C THR A 117 10.99 -2.27 4.44
N GLU A 118 11.92 -3.01 5.05
CA GLU A 118 13.20 -2.46 5.51
C GLU A 118 14.06 -1.99 4.31
N VAL A 119 14.00 -2.74 3.21
CA VAL A 119 14.69 -2.38 1.95
C VAL A 119 14.08 -1.11 1.33
N MET A 120 12.75 -0.97 1.37
CA MET A 120 12.08 0.25 0.93
C MET A 120 12.55 1.49 1.70
N LEU A 121 12.59 1.39 3.02
CA LEU A 121 13.02 2.49 3.89
C LEU A 121 14.48 2.89 3.62
N ALA A 122 15.38 1.91 3.47
CA ALA A 122 16.76 2.18 3.07
C ALA A 122 16.86 2.82 1.68
N ALA A 123 16.01 2.42 0.74
CA ALA A 123 15.92 3.02 -0.59
C ALA A 123 15.45 4.49 -0.53
N PHE A 124 14.52 4.81 0.37
CA PHE A 124 14.09 6.20 0.58
C PHE A 124 15.19 7.05 1.21
N ASP A 125 15.93 6.52 2.17
CA ASP A 125 17.08 7.17 2.77
C ASP A 125 18.19 7.46 1.73
N GLU A 126 18.46 6.51 0.83
CA GLU A 126 19.55 6.61 -0.16
C GLU A 126 19.18 7.46 -1.38
N TRP A 127 17.97 7.29 -1.94
CA TRP A 127 17.62 7.88 -3.24
C TRP A 127 16.48 8.90 -3.18
N GLY A 128 15.80 9.01 -2.04
CA GLY A 128 14.54 9.75 -1.91
C GLY A 128 13.35 9.02 -2.53
N LEU A 129 12.14 9.46 -2.16
CA LEU A 129 10.89 8.77 -2.49
C LEU A 129 10.70 8.55 -4.00
N ALA A 130 10.78 9.60 -4.81
CA ALA A 130 10.46 9.54 -6.24
C ALA A 130 11.40 8.58 -7.00
N LYS A 131 12.72 8.65 -6.73
CA LYS A 131 13.70 7.80 -7.38
C LYS A 131 13.61 6.34 -6.92
N ALA A 132 13.30 6.11 -5.65
CA ALA A 132 13.08 4.77 -5.14
C ALA A 132 11.86 4.13 -5.82
N LEU A 133 10.74 4.86 -5.95
CA LEU A 133 9.52 4.37 -6.61
C LEU A 133 9.73 3.95 -8.06
N SER A 134 10.57 4.68 -8.82
CA SER A 134 10.87 4.31 -10.21
C SER A 134 11.61 2.97 -10.34
N ARG A 135 12.27 2.53 -9.26
CA ARG A 135 13.07 1.30 -9.20
C ARG A 135 12.29 0.10 -8.65
N PHE A 136 11.17 0.34 -7.96
CA PHE A 136 10.39 -0.74 -7.37
C PHE A 136 9.58 -1.50 -8.42
N VAL A 137 9.70 -2.82 -8.37
CA VAL A 137 8.82 -3.75 -9.07
C VAL A 137 7.99 -4.47 -8.02
N GLY A 138 6.68 -4.22 -8.00
CA GLY A 138 5.85 -4.78 -6.95
C GLY A 138 4.38 -4.37 -7.03
N MET A 139 3.63 -4.81 -6.05
CA MET A 139 2.25 -4.42 -5.79
C MET A 139 2.18 -3.80 -4.40
N PHE A 140 1.75 -2.55 -4.28
CA PHE A 140 1.80 -1.87 -2.99
C PHE A 140 0.84 -0.69 -2.84
N ALA A 141 0.48 -0.45 -1.58
CA ALA A 141 -0.04 0.81 -1.11
C ALA A 141 0.57 1.11 0.25
N PHE A 142 0.95 2.33 0.50
CA PHE A 142 1.54 2.72 1.78
C PHE A 142 1.24 4.16 2.16
N ALA A 143 1.33 4.43 3.45
CA ALA A 143 1.46 5.78 4.00
C ALA A 143 2.85 5.91 4.63
N LEU A 144 3.58 6.94 4.22
CA LEU A 144 4.93 7.26 4.65
C LEU A 144 4.92 8.65 5.31
N TRP A 145 5.31 8.70 6.56
CA TRP A 145 5.59 9.97 7.24
C TRP A 145 7.06 10.34 7.03
N ASP A 146 7.30 11.55 6.55
CA ASP A 146 8.61 12.17 6.49
C ASP A 146 8.74 13.16 7.65
N GLY A 147 9.49 12.79 8.68
CA GLY A 147 9.68 13.62 9.87
C GLY A 147 10.51 14.88 9.61
N HIS A 148 11.36 14.88 8.58
CA HIS A 148 12.15 16.06 8.20
C HIS A 148 11.26 17.10 7.50
N ASP A 149 10.48 16.67 6.50
CA ASP A 149 9.61 17.56 5.73
C ASP A 149 8.23 17.75 6.38
N ARG A 150 7.98 17.05 7.52
CA ARG A 150 6.71 17.06 8.24
C ARG A 150 5.50 16.87 7.31
N SER A 151 5.57 15.86 6.48
CA SER A 151 4.53 15.55 5.49
C SER A 151 4.25 14.06 5.40
N MET A 152 2.99 13.71 5.13
CA MET A 152 2.56 12.34 4.86
C MET A 152 2.45 12.14 3.36
N HIS A 153 3.06 11.07 2.87
CA HIS A 153 2.97 10.65 1.48
C HIS A 153 2.14 9.39 1.38
N LEU A 154 1.09 9.42 0.56
CA LEU A 154 0.33 8.25 0.18
C LEU A 154 0.77 7.81 -1.20
N VAL A 155 1.08 6.54 -1.35
CA VAL A 155 1.56 5.99 -2.62
C VAL A 155 0.80 4.72 -2.96
N ARG A 156 0.49 4.56 -4.25
CA ARG A 156 -0.17 3.38 -4.77
C ARG A 156 0.59 2.84 -5.97
N ASP A 157 0.70 1.52 -6.08
CA ASP A 157 1.43 0.84 -7.14
C ASP A 157 0.93 1.18 -8.55
N ARG A 158 1.77 0.91 -9.56
CA ARG A 158 1.56 1.26 -10.97
C ARG A 158 0.19 0.86 -11.50
N LEU A 159 -0.30 -0.34 -11.15
CA LEU A 159 -1.58 -0.88 -11.63
C LEU A 159 -2.71 -0.78 -10.60
N GLY A 160 -2.44 -0.22 -9.39
CA GLY A 160 -3.41 -0.09 -8.32
C GLY A 160 -3.89 -1.42 -7.75
N LYS A 161 -3.00 -2.42 -7.70
CA LYS A 161 -3.29 -3.75 -7.15
C LYS A 161 -3.71 -3.70 -5.69
N LYS A 162 -3.05 -2.85 -4.89
CA LYS A 162 -3.41 -2.66 -3.49
C LYS A 162 -4.33 -1.45 -3.34
N PRO A 163 -5.41 -1.57 -2.54
CA PRO A 163 -6.34 -0.46 -2.33
C PRO A 163 -5.78 0.58 -1.35
N LEU A 164 -6.12 1.86 -1.57
CA LEU A 164 -5.85 2.94 -0.64
C LEU A 164 -6.93 4.01 -0.77
N TYR A 165 -7.55 4.34 0.35
CA TYR A 165 -8.61 5.35 0.46
C TYR A 165 -8.19 6.46 1.39
N TYR A 166 -8.66 7.69 1.12
CA TYR A 166 -8.37 8.84 1.93
C TYR A 166 -9.49 9.88 1.90
N CYS A 167 -9.56 10.71 2.91
CA CYS A 167 -10.44 11.88 2.97
C CYS A 167 -9.95 12.89 4.01
N TRP A 168 -10.39 14.13 3.87
CA TRP A 168 -10.41 15.10 4.96
C TRP A 168 -11.77 15.01 5.67
N ALA A 169 -11.78 14.74 6.96
CA ALA A 169 -12.95 14.73 7.83
C ALA A 169 -12.80 15.89 8.82
N ASP A 170 -13.42 17.02 8.52
CA ASP A 170 -13.14 18.29 9.17
C ASP A 170 -11.62 18.61 9.08
N ASP A 171 -10.94 18.80 10.22
CA ASP A 171 -9.50 19.11 10.28
C ASP A 171 -8.62 17.85 10.40
N VAL A 172 -9.16 16.67 10.15
CA VAL A 172 -8.44 15.40 10.25
C VAL A 172 -8.37 14.69 8.92
N PHE A 173 -7.18 14.38 8.46
CA PHE A 173 -6.96 13.54 7.29
C PHE A 173 -6.93 12.07 7.69
N LEU A 174 -7.77 11.27 7.04
CA LEU A 174 -7.91 9.84 7.31
C LEU A 174 -7.45 9.02 6.10
N VAL A 175 -6.75 7.93 6.39
CA VAL A 175 -6.23 6.99 5.39
C VAL A 175 -6.57 5.56 5.79
N GLY A 176 -6.83 4.69 4.80
CA GLY A 176 -7.02 3.27 5.09
C GLY A 176 -7.07 2.39 3.86
N SER A 177 -6.78 1.11 4.04
CA SER A 177 -6.91 0.09 3.00
C SER A 177 -8.34 -0.17 2.58
N GLU A 178 -9.30 0.12 3.45
CA GLU A 178 -10.74 -0.08 3.20
C GLU A 178 -11.55 1.05 3.82
N LEU A 179 -12.70 1.35 3.21
CA LEU A 179 -13.61 2.41 3.68
C LEU A 179 -14.10 2.19 5.14
N LYS A 180 -14.20 0.92 5.58
CA LYS A 180 -14.62 0.63 6.96
C LYS A 180 -13.58 1.04 7.99
N ALA A 181 -12.28 1.10 7.64
CA ALA A 181 -11.27 1.66 8.53
C ALA A 181 -11.52 3.16 8.75
N LEU A 182 -11.78 3.91 7.68
CA LEU A 182 -12.10 5.34 7.79
C LEU A 182 -13.38 5.56 8.60
N ARG A 183 -14.41 4.73 8.36
CA ARG A 183 -15.69 4.78 9.09
C ARG A 183 -15.58 4.51 10.59
N ALA A 184 -14.55 3.82 11.02
CA ALA A 184 -14.31 3.58 12.45
C ALA A 184 -13.84 4.83 13.20
N HIS A 185 -13.40 5.88 12.49
CA HIS A 185 -13.03 7.15 13.09
C HIS A 185 -14.27 8.04 13.34
N PRO A 186 -14.43 8.65 14.53
CA PRO A 186 -15.65 9.40 14.88
C PRO A 186 -15.88 10.66 14.04
N ALA A 187 -14.84 11.24 13.45
CA ALA A 187 -14.97 12.37 12.52
C ALA A 187 -15.57 11.96 11.17
N PHE A 188 -15.66 10.64 10.85
CA PHE A 188 -16.22 10.18 9.59
C PHE A 188 -17.75 10.35 9.56
N LYS A 189 -18.23 11.42 8.92
CA LYS A 189 -19.66 11.78 8.81
C LYS A 189 -20.05 12.07 7.36
N PHE A 190 -19.73 11.16 6.45
CA PHE A 190 -19.92 11.35 5.02
C PHE A 190 -21.25 10.79 4.51
N GLU A 191 -21.84 11.51 3.55
CA GLU A 191 -23.03 11.10 2.84
C GLU A 191 -22.71 10.16 1.69
N LEU A 192 -23.70 9.33 1.31
CA LEU A 192 -23.61 8.52 0.11
C LEU A 192 -23.62 9.39 -1.16
N ASP A 193 -22.73 9.08 -2.09
CA ASP A 193 -22.70 9.70 -3.42
C ASP A 193 -23.60 8.91 -4.39
N ARG A 194 -24.72 9.51 -4.76
CA ARG A 194 -25.68 8.92 -5.72
C ARG A 194 -25.06 8.74 -7.12
N ASN A 195 -24.12 9.59 -7.51
CA ASN A 195 -23.42 9.44 -8.79
C ASN A 195 -22.50 8.21 -8.78
N ALA A 196 -21.85 7.94 -7.64
CA ALA A 196 -21.06 6.72 -7.47
C ALA A 196 -21.92 5.45 -7.54
N ILE A 197 -23.19 5.49 -7.05
CA ILE A 197 -24.15 4.39 -7.22
C ILE A 197 -24.45 4.17 -8.71
N ALA A 198 -24.66 5.24 -9.49
CA ALA A 198 -24.87 5.13 -10.93
C ALA A 198 -23.66 4.52 -11.65
N LEU A 199 -22.43 4.91 -11.26
CA LEU A 199 -21.21 4.30 -11.79
C LEU A 199 -21.14 2.81 -11.45
N TYR A 200 -21.48 2.44 -10.21
CA TYR A 200 -21.52 1.03 -9.80
C TYR A 200 -22.51 0.22 -10.62
N MET A 201 -23.72 0.75 -10.85
CA MET A 201 -24.74 0.08 -11.67
C MET A 201 -24.30 -0.10 -13.12
N ARG A 202 -23.47 0.82 -13.64
CA ARG A 202 -22.96 0.77 -15.01
C ARG A 202 -21.79 -0.20 -15.19
N TYR A 203 -20.84 -0.23 -14.22
CA TYR A 203 -19.56 -0.89 -14.37
C TYR A 203 -19.37 -2.13 -13.48
N GLY A 204 -20.29 -2.37 -12.52
CA GLY A 204 -20.15 -3.40 -11.50
C GLY A 204 -19.16 -3.06 -10.38
N TYR A 205 -18.54 -1.88 -10.43
CA TYR A 205 -17.64 -1.34 -9.40
C TYR A 205 -17.63 0.20 -9.45
N VAL A 206 -17.14 0.83 -8.38
CA VAL A 206 -16.93 2.29 -8.38
C VAL A 206 -15.50 2.58 -8.81
N PRO A 207 -15.27 3.21 -9.99
CA PRO A 207 -13.91 3.49 -10.48
C PRO A 207 -13.20 4.55 -9.64
N ALA A 208 -11.84 4.50 -9.61
CA ALA A 208 -11.05 5.57 -9.03
C ALA A 208 -11.24 6.87 -9.86
N PRO A 209 -11.21 8.06 -9.24
CA PRO A 209 -10.89 8.30 -7.82
C PRO A 209 -12.09 8.20 -6.89
N TYR A 210 -13.28 7.84 -7.38
CA TYR A 210 -14.53 7.87 -6.62
C TYR A 210 -14.66 6.73 -5.61
N THR A 211 -15.47 6.97 -4.58
CA THR A 211 -15.97 5.96 -3.65
C THR A 211 -17.49 6.08 -3.53
N ILE A 212 -18.11 5.22 -2.72
CA ILE A 212 -19.54 5.29 -2.44
C ILE A 212 -19.91 6.51 -1.58
N TYR A 213 -18.93 7.21 -1.00
CA TYR A 213 -19.15 8.40 -0.20
C TYR A 213 -18.66 9.65 -0.92
N LYS A 214 -19.38 10.78 -0.74
CA LYS A 214 -18.94 12.10 -1.20
C LYS A 214 -17.64 12.47 -0.47
N ASP A 215 -16.73 13.15 -1.16
CA ASP A 215 -15.46 13.67 -0.61
C ASP A 215 -14.54 12.63 0.04
N VAL A 216 -14.79 11.36 -0.25
CA VAL A 216 -13.91 10.23 0.09
C VAL A 216 -13.37 9.62 -1.19
N PHE A 217 -12.06 9.53 -1.29
CA PHE A 217 -11.38 9.20 -2.54
C PHE A 217 -10.61 7.88 -2.45
N LYS A 218 -10.49 7.25 -3.60
CA LYS A 218 -9.58 6.14 -3.85
C LYS A 218 -8.34 6.70 -4.55
N LEU A 219 -7.15 6.51 -3.99
CA LEU A 219 -5.93 6.97 -4.63
C LEU A 219 -5.76 6.31 -6.00
N PRO A 220 -5.60 7.07 -7.09
CA PRO A 220 -5.40 6.51 -8.42
C PRO A 220 -4.13 5.66 -8.52
N PRO A 221 -4.08 4.66 -9.44
CA PRO A 221 -2.86 3.89 -9.72
C PRO A 221 -1.67 4.76 -10.14
N GLY A 222 -0.45 4.35 -9.79
CA GLY A 222 0.78 5.00 -10.22
C GLY A 222 0.95 6.43 -9.70
N THR A 223 0.35 6.77 -8.53
CA THR A 223 0.37 8.15 -8.03
C THR A 223 0.91 8.28 -6.62
N ILE A 224 1.39 9.49 -6.33
CA ILE A 224 1.79 9.99 -5.02
C ILE A 224 0.85 11.13 -4.64
N LEU A 225 0.33 11.12 -3.43
CA LEU A 225 -0.37 12.23 -2.80
C LEU A 225 0.44 12.71 -1.59
N ARG A 226 0.73 14.00 -1.50
CA ARG A 226 1.40 14.61 -0.36
C ARG A 226 0.42 15.42 0.46
N VAL A 227 0.48 15.28 1.77
CA VAL A 227 -0.37 16.01 2.72
C VAL A 227 0.49 16.62 3.82
N VAL A 228 0.25 17.90 4.10
CA VAL A 228 0.95 18.66 5.14
C VAL A 228 -0.05 19.01 6.25
N PRO A 229 0.24 18.71 7.52
CA PRO A 229 -0.71 18.93 8.62
C PRO A 229 -1.06 20.40 8.86
N SER A 230 -0.16 21.33 8.48
CA SER A 230 -0.36 22.76 8.70
C SER A 230 -1.44 23.42 7.83
N ILE A 231 -1.99 22.70 6.85
CA ILE A 231 -2.99 23.22 5.92
C ILE A 231 -4.16 22.20 5.82
N PRO A 232 -5.10 22.20 6.81
CA PRO A 232 -6.25 21.33 6.73
C PRO A 232 -7.07 21.54 5.45
N GLY A 233 -7.61 20.44 4.90
CA GLY A 233 -8.37 20.47 3.66
C GLY A 233 -7.51 20.47 2.38
N ASN A 234 -6.20 20.71 2.47
CA ASN A 234 -5.32 20.75 1.31
C ASN A 234 -4.57 19.42 1.11
N VAL A 235 -4.43 19.03 -0.15
CA VAL A 235 -3.58 17.93 -0.60
C VAL A 235 -2.79 18.37 -1.83
N GLU A 236 -1.53 17.96 -1.92
CA GLU A 236 -0.70 18.17 -3.10
C GLU A 236 -0.71 16.90 -3.96
N GLY A 237 -1.31 16.99 -5.14
CA GLY A 237 -1.51 15.85 -6.04
C GLY A 237 -2.98 15.39 -6.10
N PRO A 238 -3.24 14.12 -6.50
CA PRO A 238 -2.27 13.05 -6.79
C PRO A 238 -1.41 13.34 -8.03
N CYS A 239 -0.10 13.20 -7.88
CA CYS A 239 0.87 13.32 -8.97
C CYS A 239 1.27 11.93 -9.48
N GLN A 240 1.26 11.73 -10.80
CA GLN A 240 1.71 10.48 -11.39
C GLN A 240 3.23 10.35 -11.27
N TYR A 241 3.71 9.17 -10.81
CA TYR A 241 5.10 8.76 -10.93
C TYR A 241 5.29 7.70 -12.02
N TRP A 242 4.19 7.13 -12.51
CA TRP A 242 4.17 6.17 -13.61
C TRP A 242 2.83 6.19 -14.34
N SER A 243 2.86 6.03 -15.66
CA SER A 243 1.68 5.94 -16.51
C SER A 243 1.91 4.94 -17.64
N ILE A 244 0.98 3.99 -17.79
CA ILE A 244 1.02 3.04 -18.91
C ILE A 244 0.91 3.72 -20.28
N HIS A 245 0.22 4.87 -20.34
CA HIS A 245 0.05 5.63 -21.58
C HIS A 245 1.37 6.30 -21.99
N GLU A 246 2.13 6.81 -21.02
CA GLU A 246 3.44 7.41 -21.28
C GLU A 246 4.45 6.33 -21.70
N ASP A 247 4.50 5.21 -20.96
CA ASP A 247 5.38 4.08 -21.33
C ASP A 247 5.03 3.54 -22.72
N ALA A 248 3.74 3.40 -23.05
CA ALA A 248 3.31 2.95 -24.38
C ALA A 248 3.62 3.98 -25.49
N ALA A 249 3.56 5.28 -25.19
CA ALA A 249 3.86 6.34 -26.14
C ALA A 249 5.38 6.49 -26.39
N HIS A 250 6.21 6.19 -25.38
CA HIS A 250 7.67 6.21 -25.50
C HIS A 250 8.24 4.87 -26.02
N GLY A 251 7.47 3.79 -25.94
CA GLY A 251 7.79 2.55 -26.63
C GLY A 251 7.81 2.83 -28.13
N GLU A 252 8.99 2.77 -28.76
CA GLU A 252 9.06 2.84 -30.21
C GLU A 252 8.04 1.85 -30.81
N PRO A 253 7.34 2.21 -31.91
CA PRO A 253 6.55 1.27 -32.68
C PRO A 253 7.50 0.31 -33.43
N SER A 254 8.43 -0.31 -32.72
CA SER A 254 9.13 -1.45 -33.22
C SER A 254 8.15 -2.60 -33.20
N CYS A 255 7.32 -2.71 -34.25
CA CYS A 255 6.80 -4.01 -34.61
C CYS A 255 7.92 -5.00 -34.36
N LEU A 256 7.68 -6.03 -33.54
CA LEU A 256 8.62 -7.12 -33.36
C LEU A 256 9.14 -7.52 -34.76
N LYS A 257 10.38 -7.16 -35.04
CA LYS A 257 11.03 -7.51 -36.32
C LYS A 257 11.42 -8.99 -36.34
N SER A 258 11.21 -9.68 -35.23
CA SER A 258 11.41 -11.10 -35.02
C SER A 258 10.25 -11.90 -35.62
N ASP A 259 10.49 -13.14 -35.95
CA ASP A 259 9.45 -14.05 -36.40
C ASP A 259 8.49 -14.39 -35.21
N VAL A 260 7.42 -15.11 -35.50
CA VAL A 260 6.41 -15.49 -34.48
C VAL A 260 7.04 -16.41 -33.42
N GLY A 261 8.02 -17.23 -33.76
CA GLY A 261 8.73 -18.12 -32.84
C GLY A 261 9.50 -17.33 -31.80
N ASP A 262 10.32 -16.37 -32.24
CA ASP A 262 11.08 -15.48 -31.34
C ASP A 262 10.15 -14.69 -30.40
N ALA A 263 9.01 -14.21 -30.91
CA ALA A 263 8.04 -13.47 -30.12
C ALA A 263 7.42 -14.34 -29.02
N ILE A 264 7.12 -15.61 -29.32
CA ILE A 264 6.59 -16.57 -28.32
C ILE A 264 7.65 -16.87 -27.26
N GLU A 265 8.92 -17.10 -27.65
CA GLU A 265 10.00 -17.35 -26.69
C GLU A 265 10.25 -16.16 -25.77
N GLN A 266 10.23 -14.92 -26.29
CA GLN A 266 10.35 -13.72 -25.49
C GLN A 266 9.19 -13.57 -24.51
N LEU A 267 7.96 -13.82 -24.94
CA LEU A 267 6.78 -13.77 -24.09
C LEU A 267 6.84 -14.84 -22.99
N ASP A 268 7.21 -16.08 -23.32
CA ASP A 268 7.37 -17.17 -22.34
C ASP A 268 8.42 -16.81 -21.28
N HIS A 269 9.56 -16.25 -21.70
CA HIS A 269 10.61 -15.80 -20.79
C HIS A 269 10.10 -14.72 -19.83
N LEU A 270 9.43 -13.68 -20.35
CA LEU A 270 8.87 -12.60 -19.53
C LEU A 270 7.81 -13.10 -18.55
N LEU A 271 6.95 -14.04 -18.97
CA LEU A 271 5.94 -14.62 -18.10
C LEU A 271 6.57 -15.46 -16.99
N ARG A 272 7.55 -16.31 -17.32
CA ARG A 272 8.28 -17.13 -16.33
C ARG A 272 9.02 -16.27 -15.31
N ASP A 273 9.71 -15.23 -15.77
CA ASP A 273 10.42 -14.30 -14.88
C ASP A 273 9.42 -13.55 -13.97
N SER A 274 8.33 -13.07 -14.55
CA SER A 274 7.25 -12.42 -13.82
C SER A 274 6.63 -13.31 -12.72
N VAL A 275 6.45 -14.60 -12.99
CA VAL A 275 5.97 -15.57 -12.00
C VAL A 275 7.04 -15.83 -10.95
N LYS A 276 8.28 -16.08 -11.36
CA LYS A 276 9.41 -16.44 -10.49
C LYS A 276 9.62 -15.42 -9.37
N VAL A 277 9.63 -14.12 -9.69
CA VAL A 277 9.86 -13.06 -8.69
C VAL A 277 8.73 -12.96 -7.67
N ARG A 278 7.54 -13.51 -7.95
CA ARG A 278 6.38 -13.55 -7.06
C ARG A 278 6.32 -14.81 -6.20
N MET A 279 7.21 -15.76 -6.44
CA MET A 279 7.27 -17.02 -5.68
C MET A 279 8.15 -16.92 -4.43
N ILE A 280 8.64 -15.72 -4.09
CA ILE A 280 9.45 -15.49 -2.90
C ILE A 280 8.51 -15.36 -1.70
N SER A 281 8.54 -16.33 -0.79
CA SER A 281 7.69 -16.37 0.41
C SER A 281 8.34 -17.20 1.50
N ASP A 282 8.18 -16.81 2.76
CA ASP A 282 8.59 -17.57 3.94
C ASP A 282 7.46 -18.49 4.44
N VAL A 283 6.31 -18.49 3.75
CA VAL A 283 5.17 -19.38 4.00
C VAL A 283 4.85 -20.20 2.74
N PRO A 284 4.17 -21.37 2.87
CA PRO A 284 3.73 -22.13 1.71
C PRO A 284 2.83 -21.29 0.80
N LEU A 285 3.15 -21.27 -0.49
CA LEU A 285 2.31 -20.66 -1.52
C LEU A 285 1.25 -21.68 -1.95
N GLY A 286 -0.03 -21.24 -1.96
CA GLY A 286 -1.17 -22.02 -2.43
C GLY A 286 -1.49 -21.81 -3.90
#